data_1057877c55eb5f7f11eb24b7118b0649
#
_entry.id   1057877c55eb5f7f11eb24b7118b0649
#
_cell.length_a   1.000
_cell.length_b   1.000
_cell.length_c   1.000
_cell.angle_alpha   90.00
_cell.angle_beta   90.00
_cell.angle_gamma   90.00
#
_symmetry.space_group_name_H-M   'P 1'
#
loop_
_entity.id
_entity.type
_entity.pdbx_description
1 polymer ?
#
loop_
_entity_poly.entity_id
_entity_poly.type
_entity_poly.pdbx_seq_one_letter_code
_entity_poly.pdbx_strand_id
1 'polypeptide(L)'
;MKKVFNIIKTTIVWLIVLLAVSMMIFTVVSVTTFNRNDRDLFGFKMYIVNSDSMSATDFNAGDLILVKEVDPSTLGEGDIITFMSQDTDSFGETITHKIRKLTTDAEGNPGFITYGTTTDTDDETVVTYPYVLGKYKSHIPKVGKLFMFLKTTPGYIVCILIPFLVLILIQGLNCIRLFRRYKYEQEQEMKEEREKIAEERAENQKVMEELLALKAQLAQQNESSKEDNDTEN
;
A
#
# COMPACT_ATOMS: atom_id res chain seq x y z
N MET A 1 -9.28 -27.65 6.64
CA MET A 1 -9.92 -26.46 6.07
C MET A 1 -9.58 -25.16 6.82
N LYS A 2 -9.69 -25.04 8.15
CA LYS A 2 -9.38 -23.80 8.90
C LYS A 2 -7.93 -23.30 8.74
N LYS A 3 -6.92 -24.19 8.69
CA LYS A 3 -5.50 -23.79 8.48
C LYS A 3 -5.27 -23.19 7.10
N VAL A 4 -5.82 -23.80 6.05
CA VAL A 4 -5.70 -23.29 4.65
C VAL A 4 -6.36 -21.92 4.53
N PHE A 5 -7.55 -21.74 5.09
CA PHE A 5 -8.25 -20.47 5.11
C PHE A 5 -7.46 -19.36 5.82
N ASN A 6 -6.83 -19.66 6.96
CA ASN A 6 -5.98 -18.70 7.66
C ASN A 6 -4.72 -18.34 6.86
N ILE A 7 -4.10 -19.30 6.18
CA ILE A 7 -2.94 -19.04 5.31
C ILE A 7 -3.35 -18.10 4.17
N ILE A 8 -4.44 -18.43 3.45
CA ILE A 8 -4.95 -17.58 2.35
C ILE A 8 -5.23 -16.15 2.85
N LYS A 9 -5.92 -16.02 3.99
CA LYS A 9 -6.21 -14.71 4.58
C LYS A 9 -4.94 -13.92 4.92
N THR A 10 -3.95 -14.55 5.54
CA THR A 10 -2.68 -13.92 5.89
C THR A 10 -1.93 -13.50 4.63
N THR A 11 -1.91 -14.36 3.60
CA THR A 11 -1.29 -14.03 2.31
C THR A 11 -1.94 -12.82 1.64
N ILE A 12 -3.28 -12.76 1.63
CA ILE A 12 -4.03 -11.60 1.09
C ILE A 12 -3.66 -10.32 1.83
N VAL A 13 -3.63 -10.36 3.17
CA VAL A 13 -3.25 -9.18 3.98
C VAL A 13 -1.84 -8.70 3.63
N TRP A 14 -0.86 -9.61 3.57
CA TRP A 14 0.51 -9.26 3.19
C TRP A 14 0.62 -8.70 1.78
N LEU A 15 -0.16 -9.26 0.84
CA LEU A 15 -0.19 -8.78 -0.55
C LEU A 15 -0.77 -7.36 -0.65
N ILE A 16 -1.81 -7.05 0.13
CA ILE A 16 -2.37 -5.68 0.20
C ILE A 16 -1.38 -4.71 0.85
N VAL A 17 -0.69 -5.13 1.92
CA VAL A 17 0.35 -4.29 2.56
C VAL A 17 1.48 -4.00 1.58
N LEU A 18 1.96 -5.02 0.85
CA LEU A 18 3.00 -4.85 -0.17
C LEU A 18 2.54 -3.90 -1.29
N LEU A 19 1.29 -4.02 -1.74
CA LEU A 19 0.70 -3.11 -2.72
C LEU A 19 0.67 -1.67 -2.19
N ALA A 20 0.23 -1.46 -0.95
CA ALA A 20 0.18 -0.13 -0.32
C ALA A 20 1.56 0.51 -0.21
N VAL A 21 2.57 -0.24 0.22
CA VAL A 21 3.97 0.22 0.28
C VAL A 21 4.50 0.53 -1.12
N SER A 22 4.23 -0.33 -2.10
CA SER A 22 4.59 -0.10 -3.50
C SER A 22 3.96 1.18 -4.06
N MET A 23 2.69 1.44 -3.75
CA MET A 23 1.99 2.67 -4.16
C MET A 23 2.55 3.92 -3.46
N MET A 24 2.96 3.81 -2.21
CA MET A 24 3.62 4.91 -1.49
C MET A 24 4.97 5.24 -2.14
N ILE A 25 5.80 4.24 -2.42
CA ILE A 25 7.08 4.41 -3.13
C ILE A 25 6.82 5.01 -4.52
N PHE A 26 5.84 4.48 -5.26
CA PHE A 26 5.43 5.00 -6.55
C PHE A 26 5.06 6.49 -6.48
N THR A 27 4.25 6.91 -5.51
CA THR A 27 3.84 8.30 -5.36
C THR A 27 5.06 9.21 -5.10
N VAL A 28 5.95 8.80 -4.20
CA VAL A 28 7.18 9.56 -3.91
C VAL A 28 8.05 9.65 -5.17
N VAL A 29 8.32 8.55 -5.85
CA VAL A 29 9.11 8.53 -7.09
C VAL A 29 8.44 9.36 -8.18
N SER A 30 7.12 9.24 -8.37
CA SER A 30 6.37 10.01 -9.38
C SER A 30 6.47 11.50 -9.15
N VAL A 31 6.29 11.97 -7.91
CA VAL A 31 6.39 13.40 -7.59
C VAL A 31 7.82 13.92 -7.69
N THR A 32 8.81 13.11 -7.30
CA THR A 32 10.21 13.55 -7.28
C THR A 32 10.88 13.45 -8.64
N THR A 33 10.49 12.51 -9.51
CA THR A 33 11.20 12.23 -10.77
C THR A 33 10.52 12.82 -12.00
N PHE A 34 9.17 12.75 -12.07
CA PHE A 34 8.45 13.12 -13.30
C PHE A 34 8.01 14.60 -13.38
N ASN A 35 8.19 15.37 -12.33
CA ASN A 35 7.79 16.80 -12.34
C ASN A 35 8.94 17.78 -12.62
N ARG A 36 10.16 17.28 -12.88
CA ARG A 36 11.33 18.12 -13.16
C ARG A 36 12.22 17.49 -14.22
N ASN A 37 12.49 18.25 -15.27
CA ASN A 37 13.37 17.85 -16.38
C ASN A 37 14.86 17.76 -15.99
N ASP A 38 15.23 18.21 -14.80
CA ASP A 38 16.60 18.28 -14.28
C ASP A 38 17.01 17.06 -13.43
N ARG A 39 16.09 16.11 -13.20
CA ARG A 39 16.39 14.95 -12.33
C ARG A 39 16.65 13.69 -13.15
N ASP A 40 17.76 13.07 -12.85
CA ASP A 40 18.09 11.75 -13.34
C ASP A 40 17.92 10.67 -12.25
N LEU A 41 17.59 9.48 -12.68
CA LEU A 41 17.57 8.28 -11.86
C LEU A 41 18.56 7.28 -12.47
N PHE A 42 19.64 6.96 -11.73
CA PHE A 42 20.72 6.09 -12.21
C PHE A 42 21.39 6.58 -13.52
N GLY A 43 21.47 7.92 -13.74
CA GLY A 43 22.06 8.50 -14.92
C GLY A 43 21.13 8.56 -16.14
N PHE A 44 19.82 8.34 -15.92
CA PHE A 44 18.78 8.43 -16.96
C PHE A 44 17.63 9.35 -16.52
N LYS A 45 17.19 10.20 -17.44
CA LYS A 45 15.91 10.89 -17.34
C LYS A 45 14.81 10.00 -17.90
N MET A 46 13.65 9.98 -17.27
CA MET A 46 12.52 9.13 -17.65
C MET A 46 11.33 9.96 -18.08
N TYR A 47 10.80 9.68 -19.25
CA TYR A 47 9.63 10.37 -19.79
C TYR A 47 8.56 9.38 -20.23
N ILE A 48 7.29 9.76 -20.06
CA ILE A 48 6.15 8.99 -20.57
C ILE A 48 5.79 9.55 -21.94
N VAL A 49 5.72 8.67 -22.92
CA VAL A 49 5.33 9.02 -24.29
C VAL A 49 3.83 9.30 -24.34
N ASN A 50 3.46 10.51 -24.75
CA ASN A 50 2.07 10.96 -24.79
C ASN A 50 1.39 10.81 -26.15
N SER A 51 2.18 10.63 -27.24
CA SER A 51 1.67 10.54 -28.60
C SER A 51 2.28 9.36 -29.37
N ASP A 52 1.66 8.97 -30.47
CA ASP A 52 2.12 7.91 -31.34
C ASP A 52 3.01 8.42 -32.49
N SER A 53 3.60 9.62 -32.37
CA SER A 53 4.45 10.24 -33.40
C SER A 53 5.67 9.40 -33.81
N MET A 54 6.14 8.53 -32.90
CA MET A 54 7.29 7.65 -33.11
C MET A 54 6.91 6.17 -33.28
N SER A 55 5.62 5.85 -33.36
CA SER A 55 5.14 4.46 -33.32
C SER A 55 5.42 3.64 -34.57
N ALA A 56 5.80 4.27 -35.70
CA ALA A 56 6.11 3.54 -36.92
C ALA A 56 7.37 2.67 -36.78
N THR A 57 8.37 3.11 -36.01
CA THR A 57 9.68 2.42 -35.97
C THR A 57 10.24 2.19 -34.57
N ASP A 58 9.81 2.98 -33.56
CA ASP A 58 10.56 3.03 -32.30
C ASP A 58 9.72 2.68 -31.05
N PHE A 59 8.79 3.53 -30.62
CA PHE A 59 7.98 3.35 -29.39
C PHE A 59 6.59 3.96 -29.56
N ASN A 60 5.65 3.56 -28.68
CA ASN A 60 4.24 3.92 -28.77
C ASN A 60 3.82 4.85 -27.63
N ALA A 61 2.68 5.51 -27.80
CA ALA A 61 2.04 6.24 -26.71
C ALA A 61 1.81 5.33 -25.48
N GLY A 62 2.21 5.83 -24.32
CA GLY A 62 2.14 5.10 -23.05
C GLY A 62 3.34 4.22 -22.75
N ASP A 63 4.38 4.25 -23.55
CA ASP A 63 5.67 3.67 -23.18
C ASP A 63 6.44 4.61 -22.26
N LEU A 64 7.34 4.06 -21.46
CA LEU A 64 8.28 4.82 -20.65
C LEU A 64 9.63 4.80 -21.34
N ILE A 65 10.14 5.97 -21.76
CA ILE A 65 11.45 6.07 -22.39
C ILE A 65 12.53 6.46 -21.39
N LEU A 66 13.72 5.91 -21.62
CA LEU A 66 14.95 6.19 -20.89
C LEU A 66 15.84 7.06 -21.77
N VAL A 67 16.15 8.25 -21.29
CA VAL A 67 16.92 9.29 -21.99
C VAL A 67 18.19 9.56 -21.20
N LYS A 68 19.33 9.53 -21.89
CA LYS A 68 20.61 9.85 -21.29
C LYS A 68 21.06 11.24 -21.72
N GLU A 69 21.45 12.06 -20.76
CA GLU A 69 22.06 13.36 -21.04
C GLU A 69 23.37 13.17 -21.80
N VAL A 70 23.53 13.92 -22.87
CA VAL A 70 24.70 13.89 -23.75
C VAL A 70 25.02 15.30 -24.21
N ASP A 71 26.25 15.54 -24.63
CA ASP A 71 26.62 16.79 -25.30
C ASP A 71 25.90 16.85 -26.66
N PRO A 72 25.03 17.87 -26.90
CA PRO A 72 24.30 17.99 -28.15
C PRO A 72 25.20 18.04 -29.40
N SER A 73 26.42 18.56 -29.28
CA SER A 73 27.39 18.58 -30.39
C SER A 73 27.82 17.20 -30.90
N THR A 74 27.58 16.15 -30.13
CA THR A 74 27.90 14.75 -30.47
C THR A 74 26.76 14.02 -31.19
N LEU A 75 25.60 14.68 -31.30
CA LEU A 75 24.40 14.11 -31.93
C LEU A 75 24.45 14.23 -33.44
N GLY A 76 23.89 13.24 -34.13
CA GLY A 76 23.88 13.17 -35.60
C GLY A 76 22.54 12.76 -36.20
N GLU A 77 22.46 12.75 -37.49
CA GLU A 77 21.28 12.30 -38.25
C GLU A 77 20.90 10.85 -37.86
N GLY A 78 19.61 10.62 -37.64
CA GLY A 78 19.08 9.33 -37.23
C GLY A 78 19.07 9.10 -35.75
N ASP A 79 19.72 9.96 -34.92
CA ASP A 79 19.62 9.91 -33.48
C ASP A 79 18.21 10.35 -33.00
N ILE A 80 17.71 9.69 -31.97
CA ILE A 80 16.44 10.09 -31.33
C ILE A 80 16.78 10.90 -30.12
N ILE A 81 16.22 12.11 -30.05
CA ILE A 81 16.46 13.06 -28.97
C ILE A 81 15.15 13.45 -28.27
N THR A 82 15.24 13.71 -26.99
CA THR A 82 14.19 14.34 -26.21
C THR A 82 14.57 15.79 -25.98
N PHE A 83 13.64 16.69 -26.24
CA PHE A 83 13.88 18.12 -26.13
C PHE A 83 12.64 18.86 -25.62
N MET A 84 12.83 20.10 -25.19
CA MET A 84 11.75 21.02 -24.81
C MET A 84 11.32 21.78 -26.07
N SER A 85 10.05 21.63 -26.45
CA SER A 85 9.50 22.28 -27.65
C SER A 85 9.50 23.81 -27.50
N GLN A 86 9.89 24.46 -28.61
CA GLN A 86 9.80 25.91 -28.78
C GLN A 86 8.68 26.30 -29.78
N ASP A 87 7.97 25.32 -30.27
CA ASP A 87 6.84 25.52 -31.16
C ASP A 87 5.66 26.16 -30.42
N THR A 88 4.94 27.05 -31.08
CA THR A 88 3.82 27.81 -30.49
C THR A 88 2.73 26.88 -29.94
N ASP A 89 2.43 25.81 -30.63
CA ASP A 89 1.34 24.89 -30.27
C ASP A 89 1.71 23.92 -29.15
N SER A 90 3.00 23.69 -28.93
CA SER A 90 3.53 22.74 -27.94
C SER A 90 4.61 23.35 -27.04
N PHE A 91 4.59 24.68 -26.86
CA PHE A 91 5.62 25.39 -26.13
C PHE A 91 5.84 24.87 -24.71
N GLY A 92 7.09 24.50 -24.40
CA GLY A 92 7.48 23.95 -23.11
C GLY A 92 7.14 22.48 -22.92
N GLU A 93 6.49 21.82 -23.86
CA GLU A 93 6.26 20.39 -23.80
C GLU A 93 7.55 19.61 -24.08
N THR A 94 7.66 18.44 -23.49
CA THR A 94 8.76 17.51 -23.75
C THR A 94 8.39 16.59 -24.90
N ILE A 95 9.11 16.74 -26.01
CA ILE A 95 8.92 15.96 -27.24
C ILE A 95 10.13 15.04 -27.46
N THR A 96 9.88 13.89 -28.05
CA THR A 96 10.94 12.92 -28.43
C THR A 96 10.77 12.56 -29.88
N HIS A 97 11.69 13.04 -30.70
CA HIS A 97 11.69 12.87 -32.15
C HIS A 97 13.06 12.48 -32.68
N LYS A 98 13.11 12.06 -33.96
CA LYS A 98 14.34 11.65 -34.63
C LYS A 98 14.97 12.82 -35.38
N ILE A 99 16.29 12.95 -35.32
CA ILE A 99 17.03 13.97 -36.05
C ILE A 99 17.01 13.63 -37.50
N ARG A 100 16.49 14.54 -38.34
CA ARG A 100 16.55 14.44 -39.79
C ARG A 100 17.86 14.98 -40.31
N LYS A 101 18.26 16.16 -39.89
CA LYS A 101 19.51 16.84 -40.29
C LYS A 101 19.96 17.85 -39.26
N LEU A 102 21.26 18.16 -39.30
CA LEU A 102 21.85 19.27 -38.56
C LEU A 102 21.62 20.57 -39.33
N THR A 103 21.35 21.66 -38.59
CA THR A 103 21.09 22.98 -39.20
C THR A 103 21.43 24.08 -38.17
N THR A 104 21.14 25.33 -38.52
CA THR A 104 21.16 26.49 -37.63
C THR A 104 19.79 27.12 -37.64
N ASP A 105 19.44 27.80 -36.53
CA ASP A 105 18.26 28.63 -36.49
C ASP A 105 18.46 29.99 -37.21
N ALA A 106 17.46 30.87 -37.19
CA ALA A 106 17.52 32.18 -37.82
C ALA A 106 18.60 33.10 -37.24
N GLU A 107 18.96 32.89 -35.98
CA GLU A 107 20.00 33.61 -35.25
C GLU A 107 21.42 33.03 -35.44
N GLY A 108 21.54 31.92 -36.17
CA GLY A 108 22.81 31.24 -36.43
C GLY A 108 23.22 30.23 -35.33
N ASN A 109 22.36 29.93 -34.36
CA ASN A 109 22.67 28.95 -33.33
C ASN A 109 22.55 27.50 -33.89
N PRO A 110 23.47 26.61 -33.57
CA PRO A 110 23.45 25.24 -34.05
C PRO A 110 22.25 24.46 -33.44
N GLY A 111 21.63 23.61 -34.25
CA GLY A 111 20.46 22.87 -33.85
C GLY A 111 20.13 21.74 -34.83
N PHE A 112 18.96 21.19 -34.67
CA PHE A 112 18.46 20.01 -35.41
C PHE A 112 17.08 20.30 -35.99
N ILE A 113 16.84 19.81 -37.22
CA ILE A 113 15.49 19.55 -37.71
C ILE A 113 15.14 18.13 -37.28
N THR A 114 14.03 17.97 -36.58
CA THR A 114 13.51 16.70 -36.05
C THR A 114 12.22 16.33 -36.78
N TYR A 115 11.82 15.06 -36.64
CA TYR A 115 10.58 14.54 -37.24
C TYR A 115 10.04 13.37 -36.44
N GLY A 116 8.71 13.20 -36.48
CA GLY A 116 8.04 12.01 -35.98
C GLY A 116 8.02 10.90 -37.05
N THR A 117 8.38 9.69 -36.69
CA THR A 117 8.49 8.58 -37.68
C THR A 117 7.15 8.11 -38.22
N THR A 118 6.02 8.44 -37.59
CA THR A 118 4.69 8.06 -38.06
C THR A 118 4.19 8.91 -39.21
N THR A 119 4.41 10.21 -39.18
CA THR A 119 3.99 11.15 -40.23
C THR A 119 5.09 11.42 -41.25
N ASP A 120 6.34 11.17 -40.89
CA ASP A 120 7.55 11.48 -41.64
C ASP A 120 7.63 12.98 -42.07
N THR A 121 6.98 13.86 -41.31
CA THR A 121 6.95 15.29 -41.53
C THR A 121 7.93 15.98 -40.59
N ASP A 122 8.71 16.93 -41.12
CA ASP A 122 9.66 17.72 -40.34
C ASP A 122 8.92 18.64 -39.33
N ASP A 123 9.48 18.77 -38.15
CA ASP A 123 9.01 19.75 -37.16
C ASP A 123 9.31 21.16 -37.69
N GLU A 124 8.39 22.10 -37.43
CA GLU A 124 8.50 23.48 -37.95
C GLU A 124 9.65 24.27 -37.33
N THR A 125 9.96 23.95 -36.06
CA THR A 125 10.92 24.72 -35.26
C THR A 125 12.25 23.96 -35.15
N VAL A 126 13.36 24.68 -35.35
CA VAL A 126 14.71 24.15 -35.13
C VAL A 126 14.96 23.95 -33.65
N VAL A 127 15.32 22.72 -33.24
CA VAL A 127 15.68 22.38 -31.86
C VAL A 127 17.14 22.76 -31.63
N THR A 128 17.39 23.90 -30.98
CA THR A 128 18.76 24.33 -30.64
C THR A 128 19.30 23.60 -29.42
N TYR A 129 20.62 23.56 -29.26
CA TYR A 129 21.34 22.78 -28.25
C TYR A 129 20.83 22.99 -26.80
N PRO A 130 20.55 24.22 -26.33
CA PRO A 130 20.08 24.43 -24.96
C PRO A 130 18.74 23.74 -24.60
N TYR A 131 17.94 23.41 -25.62
CA TYR A 131 16.63 22.77 -25.43
C TYR A 131 16.70 21.24 -25.50
N VAL A 132 17.84 20.65 -25.84
CA VAL A 132 18.04 19.21 -25.85
C VAL A 132 18.17 18.68 -24.43
N LEU A 133 17.28 17.79 -24.02
CA LEU A 133 17.27 17.14 -22.71
C LEU A 133 18.13 15.86 -22.68
N GLY A 134 18.36 15.25 -23.84
CA GLY A 134 19.23 14.10 -24.00
C GLY A 134 18.87 13.19 -25.18
N LYS A 135 19.65 12.10 -25.30
CA LYS A 135 19.50 11.06 -26.33
C LYS A 135 18.70 9.87 -25.80
N TYR A 136 17.71 9.43 -26.54
CA TYR A 136 16.98 8.19 -26.29
C TYR A 136 17.94 6.99 -26.25
N LYS A 137 17.71 6.07 -25.30
CA LYS A 137 18.50 4.83 -25.17
C LYS A 137 17.66 3.59 -25.29
N SER A 138 16.51 3.57 -24.63
CA SER A 138 15.58 2.41 -24.65
C SER A 138 14.22 2.83 -24.14
N HIS A 139 13.23 1.94 -24.29
CA HIS A 139 11.91 2.13 -23.71
C HIS A 139 11.44 0.88 -22.98
N ILE A 140 10.49 1.07 -22.07
CA ILE A 140 9.78 0.00 -21.36
C ILE A 140 8.32 0.08 -21.79
N PRO A 141 7.84 -0.94 -22.55
CA PRO A 141 6.51 -0.90 -23.14
C PRO A 141 5.41 -0.86 -22.08
N LYS A 142 4.36 -0.07 -22.30
CA LYS A 142 3.12 0.02 -21.50
C LYS A 142 3.29 0.48 -20.06
N VAL A 143 4.48 0.67 -19.55
CA VAL A 143 4.72 1.13 -18.18
C VAL A 143 4.17 2.53 -17.99
N GLY A 144 4.33 3.42 -18.97
CA GLY A 144 3.73 4.75 -18.93
C GLY A 144 2.20 4.72 -18.84
N LYS A 145 1.51 3.76 -19.51
CA LYS A 145 0.05 3.58 -19.40
C LYS A 145 -0.36 3.24 -17.97
N LEU A 146 0.40 2.37 -17.31
CA LEU A 146 0.17 2.06 -15.89
C LEU A 146 0.34 3.33 -15.02
N PHE A 147 1.41 4.10 -15.24
CA PHE A 147 1.64 5.37 -14.53
C PHE A 147 0.51 6.37 -14.76
N MET A 148 0.07 6.53 -16.02
CA MET A 148 -1.05 7.42 -16.35
C MET A 148 -2.34 6.96 -15.68
N PHE A 149 -2.66 5.66 -15.72
CA PHE A 149 -3.83 5.10 -15.03
C PHE A 149 -3.78 5.34 -13.52
N LEU A 150 -2.63 5.09 -12.89
CA LEU A 150 -2.45 5.31 -11.44
C LEU A 150 -2.63 6.77 -11.02
N LYS A 151 -2.40 7.73 -11.92
CA LYS A 151 -2.66 9.17 -11.69
C LYS A 151 -4.13 9.57 -11.87
N THR A 152 -4.98 8.69 -12.42
CA THR A 152 -6.41 8.98 -12.58
C THR A 152 -7.20 8.71 -11.30
N THR A 153 -8.35 9.39 -11.16
CA THR A 153 -9.27 9.13 -10.03
C THR A 153 -9.69 7.66 -9.94
N PRO A 154 -10.08 6.96 -11.05
CA PRO A 154 -10.34 5.52 -11.01
C PRO A 154 -9.13 4.70 -10.57
N GLY A 155 -7.93 5.05 -10.99
CA GLY A 155 -6.68 4.37 -10.59
C GLY A 155 -6.46 4.46 -9.07
N TYR A 156 -6.63 5.63 -8.46
CA TYR A 156 -6.57 5.79 -7.00
C TYR A 156 -7.64 4.96 -6.28
N ILE A 157 -8.87 4.96 -6.77
CA ILE A 157 -9.96 4.18 -6.17
C ILE A 157 -9.62 2.68 -6.19
N VAL A 158 -9.25 2.15 -7.34
CA VAL A 158 -8.97 0.72 -7.50
C VAL A 158 -7.72 0.28 -6.76
N CYS A 159 -6.65 1.05 -6.83
CA CYS A 159 -5.34 0.64 -6.29
C CYS A 159 -5.11 1.01 -4.83
N ILE A 160 -5.83 2.00 -4.29
CA ILE A 160 -5.65 2.46 -2.91
C ILE A 160 -6.92 2.25 -2.09
N LEU A 161 -8.04 2.85 -2.50
CA LEU A 161 -9.26 2.87 -1.68
C LEU A 161 -9.85 1.46 -1.49
N ILE A 162 -10.02 0.68 -2.57
CA ILE A 162 -10.60 -0.66 -2.49
C ILE A 162 -9.76 -1.60 -1.62
N PRO A 163 -8.42 -1.76 -1.83
CA PRO A 163 -7.59 -2.59 -0.97
C PRO A 163 -7.61 -2.16 0.50
N PHE A 164 -7.63 -0.85 0.76
CA PHE A 164 -7.69 -0.31 2.11
C PHE A 164 -9.02 -0.63 2.81
N LEU A 165 -10.15 -0.49 2.10
CA LEU A 165 -11.47 -0.88 2.61
C LEU A 165 -11.54 -2.39 2.91
N VAL A 166 -10.99 -3.23 2.04
CA VAL A 166 -10.90 -4.68 2.27
C VAL A 166 -10.10 -4.99 3.52
N LEU A 167 -8.96 -4.31 3.74
CA LEU A 167 -8.18 -4.45 4.97
C LEU A 167 -8.99 -4.06 6.21
N ILE A 168 -9.66 -2.93 6.19
CA ILE A 168 -10.51 -2.47 7.31
C ILE A 168 -11.58 -3.51 7.62
N LEU A 169 -12.28 -4.03 6.60
CA LEU A 169 -13.30 -5.06 6.79
C LEU A 169 -12.72 -6.34 7.40
N ILE A 170 -11.60 -6.83 6.88
CA ILE A 170 -10.91 -8.02 7.41
C ILE A 170 -10.51 -7.81 8.88
N GLN A 171 -9.88 -6.69 9.20
CA GLN A 171 -9.44 -6.39 10.55
C GLN A 171 -10.61 -6.13 11.51
N GLY A 172 -11.64 -5.44 11.05
CA GLY A 172 -12.88 -5.23 11.81
C GLY A 172 -13.57 -6.54 12.19
N LEU A 173 -13.72 -7.45 11.23
CA LEU A 173 -14.28 -8.79 11.50
C LEU A 173 -13.41 -9.61 12.46
N ASN A 174 -12.08 -9.49 12.38
CA ASN A 174 -11.19 -10.13 13.33
C ASN A 174 -11.33 -9.56 14.74
N CYS A 175 -11.42 -8.24 14.87
CA CYS A 175 -11.61 -7.56 16.14
C CYS A 175 -12.94 -8.00 16.80
N ILE A 176 -14.04 -8.06 16.03
CA ILE A 176 -15.34 -8.54 16.54
C ILE A 176 -15.24 -10.00 17.02
N ARG A 177 -14.55 -10.87 16.25
CA ARG A 177 -14.37 -12.27 16.64
C ARG A 177 -13.55 -12.41 17.92
N LEU A 178 -12.47 -11.64 18.06
CA LEU A 178 -11.63 -11.63 19.24
C LEU A 178 -12.42 -11.13 20.46
N PHE A 179 -13.19 -10.04 20.29
CA PHE A 179 -14.02 -9.48 21.35
C PHE A 179 -15.11 -10.47 21.82
N ARG A 180 -15.78 -11.17 20.89
CA ARG A 180 -16.76 -12.22 21.24
C ARG A 180 -16.13 -13.38 21.99
N ARG A 181 -14.92 -13.78 21.57
CA ARG A 181 -14.18 -14.85 22.26
C ARG A 181 -13.78 -14.44 23.67
N TYR A 182 -13.25 -13.21 23.85
CA TYR A 182 -12.89 -12.67 25.14
C TYR A 182 -14.10 -12.58 26.09
N LYS A 183 -15.23 -12.10 25.57
CA LYS A 183 -16.48 -12.06 26.34
C LYS A 183 -16.95 -13.44 26.78
N TYR A 184 -16.86 -14.43 25.90
CA TYR A 184 -17.21 -15.81 26.22
C TYR A 184 -16.27 -16.42 27.27
N GLU A 185 -14.98 -16.18 27.19
CA GLU A 185 -13.99 -16.64 28.17
C GLU A 185 -14.28 -16.00 29.55
N GLN A 186 -14.57 -14.71 29.62
CA GLN A 186 -14.98 -14.05 30.88
C GLN A 186 -16.30 -14.61 31.46
N GLU A 187 -17.28 -14.89 30.63
CA GLU A 187 -18.53 -15.49 31.10
C GLU A 187 -18.31 -16.92 31.67
N GLN A 188 -17.38 -17.67 31.12
CA GLN A 188 -17.01 -18.99 31.65
C GLN A 188 -16.27 -18.88 33.00
N GLU A 189 -15.27 -18.01 33.09
CA GLU A 189 -14.56 -17.74 34.34
C GLU A 189 -15.51 -17.30 35.46
N MET A 190 -16.43 -16.39 35.17
CA MET A 190 -17.44 -15.97 36.14
C MET A 190 -18.41 -17.09 36.57
N LYS A 191 -18.74 -18.02 35.67
CA LYS A 191 -19.56 -19.18 36.01
C LYS A 191 -18.81 -20.14 36.93
N GLU A 192 -17.55 -20.46 36.63
CA GLU A 192 -16.69 -21.30 37.44
C GLU A 192 -16.49 -20.70 38.86
N GLU A 193 -16.27 -19.40 38.95
CA GLU A 193 -16.19 -18.72 40.25
C GLU A 193 -17.50 -18.81 41.04
N ARG A 194 -18.64 -18.60 40.38
CA ARG A 194 -19.95 -18.74 41.05
C ARG A 194 -20.21 -20.17 41.53
N GLU A 195 -19.84 -21.18 40.75
CA GLU A 195 -19.96 -22.58 41.14
C GLU A 195 -19.07 -22.89 42.36
N LYS A 196 -17.80 -22.45 42.37
CA LYS A 196 -16.92 -22.61 43.53
C LYS A 196 -17.47 -21.93 44.79
N ILE A 197 -17.96 -20.72 44.67
CA ILE A 197 -18.59 -20.00 45.79
C ILE A 197 -19.85 -20.72 46.26
N ALA A 198 -20.65 -21.31 45.36
CA ALA A 198 -21.84 -22.05 45.75
C ALA A 198 -21.48 -23.36 46.48
N GLU A 199 -20.46 -24.11 46.01
CA GLU A 199 -19.94 -25.30 46.71
C GLU A 199 -19.39 -24.94 48.10
N GLU A 200 -18.58 -23.92 48.21
CA GLU A 200 -18.02 -23.46 49.49
C GLU A 200 -19.12 -23.05 50.50
N ARG A 201 -20.17 -22.38 50.02
CA ARG A 201 -21.33 -22.03 50.84
C ARG A 201 -22.09 -23.25 51.29
N ALA A 202 -22.26 -24.25 50.44
CA ALA A 202 -22.95 -25.50 50.78
C ALA A 202 -22.15 -26.31 51.81
N GLU A 203 -20.81 -26.34 51.69
CA GLU A 203 -19.92 -26.97 52.65
C GLU A 203 -19.96 -26.25 54.02
N ASN A 204 -19.87 -24.92 53.98
CA ASN A 204 -19.99 -24.11 55.22
C ASN A 204 -21.36 -24.28 55.92
N GLN A 205 -22.45 -24.43 55.16
CA GLN A 205 -23.77 -24.73 55.73
C GLN A 205 -23.78 -26.10 56.42
N LYS A 206 -23.23 -27.11 55.84
CA LYS A 206 -23.12 -28.47 56.44
C LYS A 206 -22.34 -28.42 57.77
N VAL A 207 -21.17 -27.75 57.75
CA VAL A 207 -20.35 -27.57 58.93
C VAL A 207 -21.11 -26.82 60.05
N MET A 208 -21.88 -25.80 59.66
CA MET A 208 -22.70 -25.05 60.62
C MET A 208 -23.82 -25.92 61.21
N GLU A 209 -24.49 -26.76 60.40
CA GLU A 209 -25.52 -27.68 60.89
C GLU A 209 -24.93 -28.73 61.83
N GLU A 210 -23.76 -29.30 61.50
CA GLU A 210 -23.04 -30.23 62.38
C GLU A 210 -22.65 -29.57 63.72
N LEU A 211 -22.14 -28.34 63.68
CA LEU A 211 -21.82 -27.60 64.93
C LEU A 211 -23.05 -27.30 65.75
N LEU A 212 -24.18 -26.99 65.13
CA LEU A 212 -25.45 -26.81 65.88
C LEU A 212 -25.96 -28.07 66.48
N ALA A 213 -25.87 -29.20 65.78
CA ALA A 213 -26.22 -30.53 66.28
C ALA A 213 -25.35 -30.95 67.46
N LEU A 214 -24.03 -30.75 67.36
CA LEU A 214 -23.07 -31.08 68.44
C LEU A 214 -23.32 -30.20 69.64
N LYS A 215 -23.62 -28.92 69.47
CA LYS A 215 -23.97 -27.99 70.58
C LYS A 215 -25.26 -28.40 71.25
N ALA A 216 -26.27 -28.87 70.55
CA ALA A 216 -27.49 -29.38 71.12
C ALA A 216 -27.26 -30.67 71.93
N GLN A 217 -26.41 -31.62 71.40
CA GLN A 217 -26.03 -32.82 72.15
C GLN A 217 -25.29 -32.49 73.47
N LEU A 218 -24.35 -31.53 73.42
CA LEU A 218 -23.63 -31.08 74.66
C LEU A 218 -24.56 -30.42 75.62
N ALA A 219 -25.56 -29.66 75.19
CA ALA A 219 -26.56 -29.08 76.09
C ALA A 219 -27.41 -30.15 76.82
N GLN A 220 -27.87 -31.18 76.06
CA GLN A 220 -28.59 -32.32 76.63
C GLN A 220 -27.74 -33.14 77.62
N GLN A 221 -26.47 -33.32 77.33
CA GLN A 221 -25.55 -34.04 78.19
C GLN A 221 -25.27 -33.28 79.50
N ASN A 222 -25.19 -31.96 79.44
CA ASN A 222 -25.04 -31.09 80.64
C ASN A 222 -26.31 -31.02 81.47
N GLU A 223 -27.50 -31.14 80.87
CA GLU A 223 -28.76 -31.22 81.60
C GLU A 223 -28.90 -32.55 82.37
N SER A 224 -28.60 -33.69 81.67
CA SER A 224 -28.64 -35.00 82.31
C SER A 224 -27.61 -35.15 83.46
N SER A 225 -26.41 -34.56 83.26
CA SER A 225 -25.38 -34.57 84.32
C SER A 225 -25.74 -33.67 85.57
N LYS A 226 -26.64 -32.73 85.37
CA LYS A 226 -27.20 -31.91 86.55
C LYS A 226 -28.30 -32.63 87.23
N GLU A 227 -29.15 -33.36 86.55
CA GLU A 227 -30.22 -34.19 87.20
C GLU A 227 -29.64 -35.32 88.02
N ASP A 228 -28.57 -35.98 87.54
CA ASP A 228 -27.89 -37.02 88.30
C ASP A 228 -27.21 -36.50 89.59
N ASN A 229 -26.72 -35.27 89.60
CA ASN A 229 -26.11 -34.64 90.79
C ASN A 229 -27.14 -34.13 91.82
N ASP A 230 -28.38 -33.78 91.44
CA ASP A 230 -29.46 -33.35 92.35
C ASP A 230 -30.21 -34.51 92.99
N THR A 231 -30.00 -35.78 92.58
CA THR A 231 -30.61 -37.00 93.11
C THR A 231 -29.72 -37.74 94.16
N GLU A 232 -28.45 -37.29 94.32
CA GLU A 232 -27.51 -37.85 95.34
C GLU A 232 -27.31 -36.98 96.62
N ASN A 233 -28.16 -35.98 96.87
CA ASN A 233 -28.10 -35.19 98.14
C ASN A 233 -29.40 -35.37 98.95
#